data_c6c7402c0155f0c683f37a5d43f5efcb
#
_entry.id   c6c7402c0155f0c683f37a5d43f5efcb
#
_cell.length_a   1.000
_cell.length_b   1.000
_cell.length_c   1.000
_cell.angle_alpha   90.00
_cell.angle_beta   90.00
_cell.angle_gamma   90.00
#
_symmetry.space_group_name_H-M   'P 1'
#
loop_
_entity.id
_entity.type
_entity.pdbx_description
1 polymer ?
#
loop_
_entity_poly.entity_id
_entity_poly.type
_entity_poly.pdbx_seq_one_letter_code
_entity_poly.pdbx_strand_id
1 'polypeptide(L)'
;VHGGYDFRVGTLTQRQYNAGDTVEYSHNPFADDNHNPFNASGTYPIGIHKIRWNVEDGCGNIGVCETLFEIKDCKAPTPYCLTGVITVPMPSTKCVDIWAKDLDHGSYDNCTAKENLKFYFDGDENKPSIRVCCDDFVAAGQNDELRIEVEMWVQDEEGNRDYCKTIVIVQDNLDSCLNTGSFGKITGSLKTEGSEEAKPVTMQLETANSAMKEVTGSPYTFGDLKFPIVYTVKPSRNDDHLNGVSTADIVKIQKHILGQSPIASPYKLIAADVNASGSITASDISEMRKLILGVQPTFTKVASWTFVPNSYVFADPSKPWNAPRSSTVNVNDKVEYKENFMAIKMGDVNGNAKAGLVGTSIRTTGTLNLEIEEGTVVAGQTYKMNVKSSDFASIAGYQFTMKYDNESLVYEGVERGVLNVNESNIGTIRSGVITTSWNSNVGESYKSNEVLYSIVFKATRSGNISKMISITSDVTRAEAYDNLDQVKEVKLGVRTDKGIVETGVFELYQNEPNPFSKESVISYRLPEASAVKLTVYDVTGKVVRVYELKGQKGLNSYKITKSELSVSGVLYYQLDAADHTAT
;
A
#
# COMPACT_ATOMS: atom_id res chain seq x y z
N VAL A 1 -52.97 19.55 -18.82
CA VAL A 1 -51.62 20.11 -18.53
C VAL A 1 -50.73 19.69 -19.69
N HIS A 2 -50.51 20.56 -20.65
CA HIS A 2 -49.55 20.33 -21.72
C HIS A 2 -48.25 21.06 -21.36
N GLY A 3 -47.38 20.41 -20.62
CA GLY A 3 -46.03 20.88 -20.45
C GLY A 3 -45.23 20.52 -21.70
N GLY A 4 -44.71 21.50 -22.41
CA GLY A 4 -43.75 21.28 -23.46
C GLY A 4 -42.35 21.15 -22.82
N TYR A 5 -41.60 20.13 -23.22
CA TYR A 5 -40.22 19.97 -22.82
C TYR A 5 -39.33 20.23 -24.03
N ASP A 6 -38.33 21.08 -23.87
CA ASP A 6 -37.30 21.33 -24.86
C ASP A 6 -35.98 20.71 -24.40
N PHE A 7 -35.42 19.82 -25.18
CA PHE A 7 -34.20 19.14 -24.89
C PHE A 7 -33.09 19.72 -25.76
N ARG A 8 -32.05 20.27 -25.11
CA ARG A 8 -30.86 20.80 -25.81
C ARG A 8 -29.62 20.12 -25.32
N VAL A 9 -28.86 19.53 -26.23
CA VAL A 9 -27.55 18.94 -25.96
C VAL A 9 -26.49 19.82 -26.57
N GLY A 10 -25.55 20.26 -25.72
CA GLY A 10 -24.32 20.91 -26.15
C GLY A 10 -23.13 19.95 -25.96
N THR A 11 -22.34 19.77 -26.98
CA THR A 11 -21.06 19.04 -26.88
C THR A 11 -19.91 20.01 -26.93
N LEU A 12 -18.98 19.87 -25.99
CA LEU A 12 -17.77 20.67 -25.92
C LEU A 12 -16.57 19.75 -25.90
N THR A 13 -15.62 19.95 -26.81
CA THR A 13 -14.28 19.40 -26.60
C THR A 13 -13.62 20.12 -25.42
N GLN A 14 -12.67 19.50 -24.77
CA GLN A 14 -11.91 20.15 -23.68
C GLN A 14 -11.36 21.52 -24.10
N ARG A 15 -10.95 21.64 -25.37
CA ARG A 15 -10.43 22.89 -25.94
C ARG A 15 -11.55 23.94 -26.11
N GLN A 16 -12.72 23.54 -26.58
CA GLN A 16 -13.88 24.42 -26.74
C GLN A 16 -14.43 24.87 -25.37
N TYR A 17 -14.48 23.97 -24.41
CA TYR A 17 -14.86 24.31 -23.03
C TYR A 17 -13.93 25.37 -22.42
N ASN A 18 -12.62 25.23 -22.59
CA ASN A 18 -11.63 26.19 -22.10
C ASN A 18 -11.68 27.53 -22.85
N ALA A 19 -12.16 27.55 -24.08
CA ALA A 19 -12.36 28.74 -24.89
C ALA A 19 -13.73 29.42 -24.65
N GLY A 20 -14.64 28.79 -23.91
CA GLY A 20 -15.99 29.29 -23.66
C GLY A 20 -16.96 29.10 -24.83
N ASP A 21 -16.59 28.35 -25.86
CA ASP A 21 -17.45 28.07 -27.00
C ASP A 21 -18.44 26.94 -26.68
N THR A 22 -19.73 27.21 -26.87
CA THR A 22 -20.81 26.20 -26.73
C THR A 22 -21.50 25.98 -28.07
N VAL A 23 -21.65 24.71 -28.46
CA VAL A 23 -22.49 24.33 -29.60
C VAL A 23 -23.78 23.77 -29.03
N GLU A 24 -24.90 24.45 -29.27
CA GLU A 24 -26.23 24.03 -28.85
C GLU A 24 -26.98 23.37 -30.01
N TYR A 25 -27.59 22.21 -29.72
CA TYR A 25 -28.45 21.49 -30.65
C TYR A 25 -29.89 21.47 -30.11
N SER A 26 -30.87 21.60 -30.99
CA SER A 26 -32.29 21.53 -30.62
C SER A 26 -32.76 20.10 -30.31
N HIS A 27 -31.95 19.10 -30.61
CA HIS A 27 -32.16 17.68 -30.30
C HIS A 27 -30.81 17.04 -29.99
N ASN A 28 -30.84 15.90 -29.33
CA ASN A 28 -29.60 15.15 -29.03
C ASN A 28 -29.04 14.54 -30.33
N PRO A 29 -27.91 15.06 -30.88
CA PRO A 29 -27.33 14.55 -32.12
C PRO A 29 -26.71 13.16 -31.96
N PHE A 30 -26.56 12.68 -30.72
CA PHE A 30 -25.91 11.41 -30.37
C PHE A 30 -26.90 10.36 -29.89
N ALA A 31 -28.22 10.66 -29.89
CA ALA A 31 -29.24 9.73 -29.41
C ALA A 31 -29.37 8.52 -30.35
N ASP A 32 -29.49 7.35 -29.74
CA ASP A 32 -29.78 6.10 -30.45
C ASP A 32 -31.21 6.10 -31.01
N ASP A 33 -32.12 6.86 -30.38
CA ASP A 33 -33.49 7.08 -30.80
C ASP A 33 -33.85 8.57 -30.74
N ASN A 34 -33.97 9.20 -31.90
CA ASN A 34 -34.25 10.62 -32.04
C ASN A 34 -35.76 10.96 -31.84
N HIS A 35 -36.61 10.00 -31.50
CA HIS A 35 -38.06 10.19 -31.38
C HIS A 35 -38.49 10.60 -29.95
N ASN A 36 -37.62 10.45 -28.96
CA ASN A 36 -37.91 10.81 -27.57
C ASN A 36 -37.07 11.99 -27.10
N PRO A 37 -37.63 13.22 -27.05
CA PRO A 37 -36.90 14.43 -26.65
C PRO A 37 -36.49 14.41 -25.15
N PHE A 38 -36.96 13.44 -24.37
CA PHE A 38 -36.62 13.29 -22.95
C PHE A 38 -35.55 12.25 -22.69
N ASN A 39 -35.07 11.58 -23.75
CA ASN A 39 -34.04 10.55 -23.63
C ASN A 39 -32.64 11.14 -23.93
N ALA A 40 -31.81 11.17 -22.92
CA ALA A 40 -30.39 11.57 -23.06
C ALA A 40 -29.47 10.38 -23.36
N SER A 41 -29.99 9.16 -23.48
CA SER A 41 -29.18 8.00 -23.86
C SER A 41 -28.71 8.12 -25.29
N GLY A 42 -27.49 7.66 -25.56
CA GLY A 42 -26.90 7.73 -26.88
C GLY A 42 -25.42 7.41 -26.89
N THR A 43 -24.80 7.42 -28.08
CA THR A 43 -23.37 7.21 -28.28
C THR A 43 -22.68 8.55 -28.42
N TYR A 44 -22.08 9.01 -27.34
CA TYR A 44 -21.39 10.29 -27.29
C TYR A 44 -19.92 10.14 -27.65
N PRO A 45 -19.33 11.08 -28.41
CA PRO A 45 -17.89 11.12 -28.64
C PRO A 45 -17.12 11.43 -27.34
N ILE A 46 -15.82 11.16 -27.34
CA ILE A 46 -14.95 11.57 -26.23
C ILE A 46 -15.01 13.09 -26.06
N GLY A 47 -15.08 13.54 -24.81
CA GLY A 47 -15.11 14.94 -24.45
C GLY A 47 -16.11 15.29 -23.36
N ILE A 48 -16.23 16.59 -23.11
CA ILE A 48 -17.17 17.14 -22.11
C ILE A 48 -18.46 17.47 -22.81
N HIS A 49 -19.55 16.93 -22.30
CA HIS A 49 -20.90 17.13 -22.79
C HIS A 49 -21.74 17.86 -21.76
N LYS A 50 -22.59 18.78 -22.25
CA LYS A 50 -23.54 19.53 -21.43
C LYS A 50 -24.96 19.19 -21.88
N ILE A 51 -25.78 18.70 -20.96
CA ILE A 51 -27.21 18.50 -21.18
C ILE A 51 -27.95 19.61 -20.45
N ARG A 52 -28.84 20.28 -21.15
CA ARG A 52 -29.72 21.31 -20.60
C ARG A 52 -31.18 20.87 -20.77
N TRP A 53 -31.84 20.75 -19.67
CA TRP A 53 -33.28 20.44 -19.63
C TRP A 53 -34.06 21.73 -19.41
N ASN A 54 -34.95 22.06 -20.34
CA ASN A 54 -35.90 23.14 -20.16
C ASN A 54 -37.27 22.51 -19.88
N VAL A 55 -37.87 22.88 -18.78
CA VAL A 55 -39.19 22.41 -18.37
C VAL A 55 -40.13 23.60 -18.31
N GLU A 56 -41.14 23.60 -19.11
CA GLU A 56 -42.19 24.63 -19.11
C GLU A 56 -43.47 24.10 -18.40
N ASP A 57 -43.97 24.86 -17.46
CA ASP A 57 -45.25 24.56 -16.81
C ASP A 57 -46.42 25.03 -17.68
N GLY A 58 -47.65 24.64 -17.32
CA GLY A 58 -48.87 25.03 -18.04
C GLY A 58 -49.18 26.52 -18.03
N CYS A 59 -48.38 27.34 -17.35
CA CYS A 59 -48.51 28.79 -17.25
C CYS A 59 -47.40 29.54 -18.02
N GLY A 60 -46.50 28.81 -18.68
CA GLY A 60 -45.41 29.37 -19.46
C GLY A 60 -44.12 29.68 -18.63
N ASN A 61 -44.04 29.29 -17.36
CA ASN A 61 -42.83 29.44 -16.59
C ASN A 61 -41.82 28.36 -16.99
N ILE A 62 -40.57 28.74 -17.24
CA ILE A 62 -39.50 27.86 -17.68
C ILE A 62 -38.55 27.62 -16.53
N GLY A 63 -38.40 26.37 -16.13
CA GLY A 63 -37.34 25.88 -15.25
C GLY A 63 -36.20 25.28 -16.09
N VAL A 64 -34.97 25.56 -15.72
CA VAL A 64 -33.79 25.07 -16.43
C VAL A 64 -32.93 24.24 -15.48
N CYS A 65 -32.54 23.05 -15.92
CA CYS A 65 -31.54 22.21 -15.25
C CYS A 65 -30.41 21.90 -16.23
N GLU A 66 -29.17 22.08 -15.81
CA GLU A 66 -27.99 21.77 -16.61
C GLU A 66 -27.12 20.73 -15.91
N THR A 67 -26.64 19.76 -16.67
CA THR A 67 -25.71 18.73 -16.18
C THR A 67 -24.55 18.62 -17.15
N LEU A 68 -23.34 18.64 -16.60
CA LEU A 68 -22.13 18.33 -17.34
C LEU A 68 -21.73 16.89 -17.04
N PHE A 69 -21.31 16.16 -18.06
CA PHE A 69 -20.68 14.86 -17.95
C PHE A 69 -19.54 14.74 -18.94
N GLU A 70 -18.61 13.88 -18.65
CA GLU A 70 -17.41 13.68 -19.46
C GLU A 70 -17.35 12.23 -19.94
N ILE A 71 -17.13 12.07 -21.23
CA ILE A 71 -16.84 10.78 -21.86
C ILE A 71 -15.32 10.71 -22.03
N LYS A 72 -14.71 9.72 -21.42
CA LYS A 72 -13.26 9.47 -21.51
C LYS A 72 -12.99 8.09 -22.08
N ASP A 73 -11.92 8.00 -22.81
CA ASP A 73 -11.34 6.69 -23.09
C ASP A 73 -10.63 6.17 -21.84
N CYS A 74 -11.09 5.02 -21.35
CA CYS A 74 -10.51 4.33 -20.20
C CYS A 74 -9.96 2.95 -20.58
N LYS A 75 -9.88 2.66 -21.87
CA LYS A 75 -9.38 1.39 -22.38
C LYS A 75 -7.98 1.59 -22.93
N ALA A 76 -7.05 0.81 -22.40
CA ALA A 76 -5.69 0.83 -22.91
C ALA A 76 -5.60 0.29 -24.35
N PRO A 77 -4.67 0.81 -25.16
CA PRO A 77 -4.37 0.26 -26.47
C PRO A 77 -3.95 -1.20 -26.38
N THR A 78 -4.14 -1.93 -27.47
CA THR A 78 -3.72 -3.32 -27.58
C THR A 78 -2.34 -3.37 -28.23
N PRO A 79 -1.28 -3.70 -27.48
CA PRO A 79 0.08 -3.74 -28.01
C PRO A 79 0.36 -5.01 -28.81
N TYR A 80 1.03 -4.87 -29.94
CA TYR A 80 1.56 -5.96 -30.73
C TYR A 80 3.05 -5.75 -31.02
N CYS A 81 3.90 -6.53 -30.37
CA CYS A 81 5.34 -6.55 -30.67
C CYS A 81 5.65 -7.41 -31.91
N LEU A 82 6.69 -7.06 -32.60
CA LEU A 82 7.32 -7.96 -33.55
C LEU A 82 7.65 -9.29 -32.86
N THR A 83 7.19 -10.39 -33.47
CA THR A 83 7.46 -11.76 -32.97
C THR A 83 8.57 -12.37 -33.84
N GLY A 84 9.63 -12.86 -33.20
CA GLY A 84 10.76 -13.46 -33.87
C GLY A 84 12.10 -12.89 -33.42
N VAL A 85 13.15 -13.20 -34.13
CA VAL A 85 14.49 -12.69 -33.83
C VAL A 85 14.67 -11.34 -34.54
N ILE A 86 14.72 -10.28 -33.74
CA ILE A 86 15.01 -8.93 -34.24
C ILE A 86 16.51 -8.71 -34.06
N THR A 87 17.24 -8.59 -35.16
CA THR A 87 18.68 -8.36 -35.15
C THR A 87 19.02 -6.93 -35.54
N VAL A 88 19.86 -6.28 -34.73
CA VAL A 88 20.37 -4.92 -34.97
C VAL A 88 21.90 -4.99 -35.02
N PRO A 89 22.56 -4.56 -36.12
CA PRO A 89 24.03 -4.55 -36.15
C PRO A 89 24.59 -3.41 -35.33
N MET A 90 25.68 -3.68 -34.56
CA MET A 90 26.45 -2.68 -33.86
C MET A 90 27.22 -1.81 -34.85
N PRO A 91 27.00 -0.50 -34.90
CA PRO A 91 27.73 0.38 -35.80
C PRO A 91 29.16 0.66 -35.32
N SER A 92 30.01 1.17 -36.21
CA SER A 92 31.37 1.59 -35.84
C SER A 92 31.43 2.75 -34.84
N THR A 93 30.31 3.43 -34.61
CA THR A 93 30.13 4.45 -33.54
C THR A 93 30.04 3.86 -32.15
N LYS A 94 30.08 2.53 -32.02
CA LYS A 94 30.07 1.76 -30.76
C LYS A 94 28.79 1.87 -29.95
N CYS A 95 27.76 2.54 -30.44
CA CYS A 95 26.42 2.62 -29.82
C CYS A 95 25.34 2.62 -30.88
N VAL A 96 24.21 2.00 -30.59
CA VAL A 96 22.99 1.98 -31.42
C VAL A 96 21.79 2.33 -30.58
N ASP A 97 20.90 3.17 -31.12
CA ASP A 97 19.62 3.48 -30.49
C ASP A 97 18.53 2.59 -31.10
N ILE A 98 17.83 1.84 -30.26
CA ILE A 98 16.71 0.98 -30.62
C ILE A 98 15.44 1.69 -30.20
N TRP A 99 14.58 2.01 -31.18
CA TRP A 99 13.36 2.76 -30.91
C TRP A 99 12.19 1.79 -30.64
N ALA A 100 11.39 2.09 -29.60
CA ALA A 100 10.24 1.27 -29.24
C ALA A 100 9.26 1.13 -30.41
N LYS A 101 9.06 2.22 -31.18
CA LYS A 101 8.17 2.23 -32.33
C LYS A 101 8.61 1.27 -33.46
N ASP A 102 9.93 0.99 -33.60
CA ASP A 102 10.44 0.06 -34.59
C ASP A 102 10.13 -1.40 -34.25
N LEU A 103 9.72 -1.68 -33.02
CA LEU A 103 9.31 -3.00 -32.55
C LEU A 103 7.80 -3.22 -32.67
N ASP A 104 7.04 -2.21 -33.11
CA ASP A 104 5.59 -2.31 -33.30
C ASP A 104 5.21 -3.15 -34.49
N HIS A 105 4.34 -4.13 -34.31
CA HIS A 105 3.77 -4.97 -35.38
C HIS A 105 2.28 -4.66 -35.63
N GLY A 106 1.85 -3.46 -35.34
CA GLY A 106 0.49 -3.04 -35.63
C GLY A 106 -0.40 -2.89 -34.42
N SER A 107 0.14 -2.38 -33.33
CA SER A 107 -0.64 -1.97 -32.16
C SER A 107 -1.76 -1.02 -32.54
N TYR A 108 -2.89 -1.13 -31.86
CA TYR A 108 -4.08 -0.33 -32.16
C TYR A 108 -4.84 0.02 -30.89
N ASP A 109 -5.66 1.04 -31.03
CA ASP A 109 -6.59 1.50 -30.00
C ASP A 109 -8.00 1.71 -30.58
N ASN A 110 -8.99 1.80 -29.70
CA ASN A 110 -10.39 2.00 -30.07
C ASN A 110 -10.75 3.46 -30.36
N CYS A 111 -10.01 4.40 -29.78
CA CYS A 111 -10.30 5.84 -29.82
C CYS A 111 -9.13 6.66 -30.37
N THR A 112 -7.90 6.23 -30.13
CA THR A 112 -6.69 6.91 -30.59
C THR A 112 -6.25 6.39 -31.95
N ALA A 113 -6.04 7.29 -32.91
CA ALA A 113 -5.51 6.93 -34.21
C ALA A 113 -4.07 6.38 -34.11
N LYS A 114 -3.71 5.43 -34.98
CA LYS A 114 -2.43 4.73 -34.91
C LYS A 114 -1.22 5.67 -34.96
N GLU A 115 -1.28 6.76 -35.67
CA GLU A 115 -0.26 7.79 -35.78
C GLU A 115 -0.04 8.58 -34.47
N ASN A 116 -1.05 8.61 -33.58
CA ASN A 116 -1.03 9.33 -32.31
C ASN A 116 -0.65 8.44 -31.13
N LEU A 117 -0.54 7.11 -31.34
CA LEU A 117 -0.05 6.20 -30.31
C LEU A 117 1.42 6.50 -29.99
N LYS A 118 1.73 6.56 -28.69
CA LYS A 118 3.09 6.73 -28.20
C LYS A 118 3.71 5.38 -27.87
N PHE A 119 5.00 5.24 -28.20
CA PHE A 119 5.77 4.02 -27.97
C PHE A 119 7.00 4.34 -27.14
N TYR A 120 7.23 3.55 -26.09
CA TYR A 120 8.37 3.73 -25.18
C TYR A 120 8.69 2.42 -24.45
N PHE A 121 9.81 2.37 -23.75
CA PHE A 121 10.26 1.19 -23.03
C PHE A 121 10.01 1.31 -21.53
N ASP A 122 9.82 0.17 -20.88
CA ASP A 122 9.79 -0.01 -19.42
C ASP A 122 8.78 0.89 -18.70
N GLY A 123 7.74 1.32 -19.37
CA GLY A 123 6.70 2.18 -18.82
C GLY A 123 7.09 3.65 -18.64
N ASP A 124 8.22 4.08 -19.16
CA ASP A 124 8.73 5.45 -19.10
C ASP A 124 8.54 6.18 -20.43
N GLU A 125 7.60 7.15 -20.47
CA GLU A 125 7.32 7.97 -21.67
C GLU A 125 8.54 8.75 -22.16
N ASN A 126 9.52 9.02 -21.30
CA ASN A 126 10.76 9.68 -21.67
C ASN A 126 11.81 8.73 -22.25
N LYS A 127 11.46 7.44 -22.41
CA LYS A 127 12.32 6.39 -22.91
C LYS A 127 11.81 5.82 -24.25
N PRO A 128 11.68 6.63 -25.31
CA PRO A 128 11.21 6.18 -26.62
C PRO A 128 12.22 5.26 -27.32
N SER A 129 13.47 5.28 -26.88
CA SER A 129 14.53 4.40 -27.36
C SER A 129 15.40 3.89 -26.21
N ILE A 130 16.04 2.76 -26.43
CA ILE A 130 17.13 2.24 -25.61
C ILE A 130 18.43 2.38 -26.40
N ARG A 131 19.45 2.88 -25.74
CA ARG A 131 20.79 2.98 -26.32
C ARG A 131 21.61 1.80 -25.86
N VAL A 132 22.11 1.03 -26.82
CA VAL A 132 22.96 -0.11 -26.60
C VAL A 132 24.35 0.23 -27.12
N CYS A 133 25.35 0.09 -26.26
CA CYS A 133 26.75 0.39 -26.57
C CYS A 133 27.62 -0.86 -26.42
N CYS A 134 28.86 -0.78 -26.87
CA CYS A 134 29.86 -1.83 -26.67
C CYS A 134 30.06 -2.23 -25.21
N ASP A 135 29.84 -1.30 -24.31
CA ASP A 135 29.93 -1.51 -22.87
C ASP A 135 28.93 -2.56 -22.36
N ASP A 136 27.76 -2.62 -22.99
CA ASP A 136 26.73 -3.59 -22.66
C ASP A 136 27.13 -5.02 -23.05
N PHE A 137 27.86 -5.18 -24.16
CA PHE A 137 28.42 -6.47 -24.57
C PHE A 137 29.44 -6.99 -23.59
N VAL A 138 30.32 -6.10 -23.14
CA VAL A 138 31.36 -6.45 -22.15
C VAL A 138 30.73 -6.82 -20.82
N ALA A 139 29.69 -6.10 -20.40
CA ALA A 139 28.94 -6.39 -19.17
C ALA A 139 28.25 -7.75 -19.21
N ALA A 140 27.71 -8.12 -20.36
CA ALA A 140 27.08 -9.42 -20.56
C ALA A 140 28.08 -10.58 -20.69
N GLY A 141 29.39 -10.29 -20.77
CA GLY A 141 30.42 -11.29 -21.03
C GLY A 141 30.33 -11.89 -22.43
N GLN A 142 29.75 -11.14 -23.38
CA GLN A 142 29.50 -11.56 -24.75
C GLN A 142 30.31 -10.68 -25.70
N ASN A 143 30.84 -11.27 -26.75
CA ASN A 143 31.68 -10.54 -27.72
C ASN A 143 30.98 -10.28 -29.01
N ASP A 144 30.10 -11.18 -29.47
CA ASP A 144 29.56 -11.18 -30.85
C ASP A 144 28.08 -10.81 -30.91
N GLU A 145 27.28 -11.14 -29.90
CA GLU A 145 25.87 -10.80 -29.86
C GLU A 145 25.39 -10.49 -28.43
N LEU A 146 24.48 -9.54 -28.32
CA LEU A 146 23.84 -9.12 -27.10
C LEU A 146 22.34 -9.31 -27.20
N ARG A 147 21.76 -10.15 -26.34
CA ARG A 147 20.33 -10.47 -26.33
C ARG A 147 19.62 -9.69 -25.24
N ILE A 148 18.64 -8.86 -25.64
CA ILE A 148 17.92 -7.95 -24.76
C ILE A 148 16.43 -8.29 -24.81
N GLU A 149 15.83 -8.63 -23.68
CA GLU A 149 14.38 -8.69 -23.53
C GLU A 149 13.88 -7.28 -23.20
N VAL A 150 12.92 -6.79 -23.97
CA VAL A 150 12.38 -5.44 -23.83
C VAL A 150 10.86 -5.46 -23.66
N GLU A 151 10.36 -4.55 -22.86
CA GLU A 151 8.93 -4.25 -22.73
C GLU A 151 8.62 -3.01 -23.55
N MET A 152 7.90 -3.20 -24.67
CA MET A 152 7.39 -2.09 -25.47
C MET A 152 6.02 -1.69 -24.97
N TRP A 153 5.93 -0.50 -24.45
CA TRP A 153 4.68 0.12 -23.97
C TRP A 153 4.05 0.95 -25.08
N VAL A 154 2.73 0.88 -25.12
CA VAL A 154 1.90 1.67 -26.04
C VAL A 154 0.93 2.48 -25.22
N GLN A 155 0.81 3.76 -25.53
CA GLN A 155 -0.06 4.69 -24.80
C GLN A 155 -0.92 5.47 -25.80
N ASP A 156 -2.20 5.67 -25.44
CA ASP A 156 -3.15 6.49 -26.16
C ASP A 156 -3.04 7.99 -25.84
N GLU A 157 -3.89 8.81 -26.43
CA GLU A 157 -3.93 10.26 -26.17
C GLU A 157 -4.47 10.61 -24.79
N GLU A 158 -5.27 9.72 -24.15
CA GLU A 158 -5.82 9.90 -22.80
C GLU A 158 -4.90 9.38 -21.69
N GLY A 159 -3.81 8.73 -22.05
CA GLY A 159 -2.79 8.22 -21.13
C GLY A 159 -3.01 6.77 -20.68
N ASN A 160 -4.02 6.06 -21.23
CA ASN A 160 -4.15 4.64 -20.96
C ASN A 160 -3.05 3.89 -21.71
N ARG A 161 -2.50 2.84 -21.09
CA ARG A 161 -1.32 2.16 -21.60
C ARG A 161 -1.29 0.68 -21.27
N ASP A 162 -0.68 -0.09 -22.18
CA ASP A 162 -0.41 -1.51 -22.00
C ASP A 162 0.90 -1.85 -22.73
N TYR A 163 1.43 -3.04 -22.53
CA TYR A 163 2.73 -3.42 -23.07
C TYR A 163 2.77 -4.84 -23.63
N CYS A 164 3.75 -5.09 -24.49
CA CYS A 164 4.15 -6.42 -24.92
C CYS A 164 5.67 -6.61 -24.76
N LYS A 165 6.11 -7.87 -24.72
CA LYS A 165 7.53 -8.24 -24.59
C LYS A 165 8.07 -8.81 -25.88
N THR A 166 9.29 -8.43 -26.23
CA THR A 166 10.02 -9.00 -27.36
C THR A 166 11.52 -9.07 -27.07
N ILE A 167 12.26 -9.73 -27.93
CA ILE A 167 13.70 -9.92 -27.78
C ILE A 167 14.41 -9.26 -28.96
N VAL A 168 15.36 -8.39 -28.63
CA VAL A 168 16.26 -7.77 -29.60
C VAL A 168 17.66 -8.37 -29.45
N ILE A 169 18.29 -8.75 -30.55
CA ILE A 169 19.67 -9.21 -30.56
C ILE A 169 20.51 -8.14 -31.27
N VAL A 170 21.42 -7.53 -30.54
CA VAL A 170 22.42 -6.63 -31.11
C VAL A 170 23.65 -7.45 -31.47
N GLN A 171 24.12 -7.39 -32.74
CA GLN A 171 25.23 -8.18 -33.24
C GLN A 171 26.43 -7.29 -33.57
N ASP A 172 27.61 -7.62 -33.01
CA ASP A 172 28.86 -6.95 -33.31
C ASP A 172 29.62 -7.66 -34.44
N ASN A 173 29.06 -7.63 -35.65
CA ASN A 173 29.63 -8.28 -36.84
C ASN A 173 30.93 -7.60 -37.35
N LEU A 174 31.30 -6.47 -36.77
CA LEU A 174 32.45 -5.67 -37.19
C LEU A 174 33.60 -5.63 -36.17
N ASP A 175 33.50 -6.46 -35.11
CA ASP A 175 34.46 -6.47 -33.98
C ASP A 175 34.74 -5.07 -33.40
N SER A 176 33.70 -4.22 -33.40
CA SER A 176 33.79 -2.83 -32.95
C SER A 176 33.94 -2.70 -31.41
N CYS A 177 33.59 -3.76 -30.69
CA CYS A 177 33.51 -3.79 -29.21
C CYS A 177 34.73 -4.49 -28.56
N LEU A 178 35.94 -4.00 -28.80
CA LEU A 178 37.17 -4.56 -28.22
C LEU A 178 37.36 -4.19 -26.73
N ASN A 179 37.72 -5.18 -25.92
CA ASN A 179 37.91 -5.10 -24.47
C ASN A 179 39.23 -4.40 -24.05
N THR A 180 39.14 -3.37 -23.21
CA THR A 180 40.26 -2.90 -22.40
C THR A 180 39.81 -2.78 -20.94
N GLY A 181 40.19 -3.76 -20.11
CA GLY A 181 39.71 -3.89 -18.75
C GLY A 181 40.36 -2.93 -17.74
N SER A 182 39.55 -2.09 -17.18
CA SER A 182 39.74 -1.44 -15.87
C SER A 182 38.54 -1.78 -14.98
N PHE A 183 38.72 -1.65 -13.67
CA PHE A 183 37.68 -2.04 -12.70
C PHE A 183 37.27 -0.85 -11.84
N GLY A 184 35.96 -0.72 -11.66
CA GLY A 184 35.36 0.24 -10.76
C GLY A 184 34.51 -0.42 -9.68
N LYS A 185 33.92 0.39 -8.82
CA LYS A 185 32.93 -0.04 -7.84
C LYS A 185 31.74 0.91 -7.81
N ILE A 186 30.57 0.36 -7.53
CA ILE A 186 29.35 1.12 -7.24
C ILE A 186 29.05 0.94 -5.76
N THR A 187 28.91 2.05 -5.03
CA THR A 187 28.59 2.06 -3.61
C THR A 187 27.33 2.89 -3.37
N GLY A 188 26.62 2.63 -2.28
CA GLY A 188 25.47 3.45 -1.94
C GLY A 188 24.82 3.07 -0.62
N SER A 189 23.82 3.84 -0.26
CA SER A 189 22.98 3.62 0.91
C SER A 189 21.51 3.84 0.57
N LEU A 190 20.64 3.18 1.34
CA LEU A 190 19.20 3.30 1.20
C LEU A 190 18.65 3.87 2.50
N LYS A 191 17.98 5.03 2.41
CA LYS A 191 17.45 5.73 3.59
C LYS A 191 16.02 6.18 3.33
N THR A 192 15.21 6.19 4.40
CA THR A 192 13.87 6.81 4.37
C THR A 192 13.98 8.34 4.37
N GLU A 193 12.87 9.05 4.13
CA GLU A 193 12.79 10.51 4.32
C GLU A 193 13.23 10.95 5.72
N GLY A 194 12.96 10.12 6.75
CA GLY A 194 13.43 10.32 8.12
C GLY A 194 14.90 10.00 8.35
N SER A 195 15.69 9.75 7.29
CA SER A 195 17.11 9.40 7.33
C SER A 195 17.44 8.06 8.03
N GLU A 196 16.46 7.21 8.28
CA GLU A 196 16.65 5.87 8.81
C GLU A 196 17.12 4.91 7.72
N GLU A 197 18.16 4.10 7.98
CA GLU A 197 18.68 3.14 7.02
C GLU A 197 17.74 1.94 6.84
N ALA A 198 17.38 1.65 5.58
CA ALA A 198 16.56 0.50 5.24
C ALA A 198 17.40 -0.79 5.26
N LYS A 199 17.03 -1.73 6.14
CA LYS A 199 17.68 -3.06 6.31
C LYS A 199 16.66 -4.12 6.72
N PRO A 200 16.74 -5.35 6.14
CA PRO A 200 17.58 -5.75 5.01
C PRO A 200 17.02 -5.27 3.67
N VAL A 201 17.85 -4.99 2.71
CA VAL A 201 17.48 -4.74 1.31
C VAL A 201 18.37 -5.58 0.41
N THR A 202 17.80 -6.26 -0.55
CA THR A 202 18.54 -6.95 -1.60
C THR A 202 18.82 -5.99 -2.73
N MET A 203 20.10 -5.87 -3.09
CA MET A 203 20.58 -5.03 -4.19
C MET A 203 20.99 -5.94 -5.33
N GLN A 204 20.41 -5.75 -6.48
CA GLN A 204 20.77 -6.45 -7.71
C GLN A 204 21.53 -5.52 -8.63
N LEU A 205 22.59 -6.03 -9.24
CA LEU A 205 23.34 -5.38 -10.28
C LEU A 205 23.13 -6.14 -11.58
N GLU A 206 22.62 -5.44 -12.57
CA GLU A 206 22.26 -6.02 -13.87
C GLU A 206 23.00 -5.26 -14.98
N THR A 207 23.25 -5.96 -16.09
CA THR A 207 23.47 -5.34 -17.39
C THR A 207 22.26 -5.60 -18.25
N ALA A 208 22.23 -5.10 -19.47
CA ALA A 208 21.08 -5.24 -20.37
C ALA A 208 20.53 -6.67 -20.52
N ASN A 209 21.30 -7.71 -20.15
CA ASN A 209 20.96 -9.10 -20.44
C ASN A 209 21.02 -10.08 -19.27
N SER A 210 21.57 -9.72 -18.14
CA SER A 210 21.71 -10.67 -17.01
C SER A 210 21.89 -10.00 -15.67
N ALA A 211 21.27 -10.56 -14.63
CA ALA A 211 21.64 -10.27 -13.25
C ALA A 211 23.06 -10.79 -13.00
N MET A 212 23.97 -9.90 -12.62
CA MET A 212 25.38 -10.25 -12.46
C MET A 212 25.80 -10.49 -11.01
N LYS A 213 25.30 -9.66 -10.10
CA LYS A 213 25.68 -9.69 -8.68
C LYS A 213 24.48 -9.34 -7.81
N GLU A 214 24.44 -9.96 -6.64
CA GLU A 214 23.46 -9.65 -5.61
C GLU A 214 24.19 -9.44 -4.28
N VAL A 215 23.82 -8.40 -3.55
CA VAL A 215 24.30 -8.14 -2.18
C VAL A 215 23.13 -7.72 -1.31
N THR A 216 23.19 -8.08 -0.03
CA THR A 216 22.15 -7.70 0.94
C THR A 216 22.73 -6.73 1.95
N GLY A 217 22.10 -5.57 2.10
CA GLY A 217 22.47 -4.59 3.12
C GLY A 217 22.33 -3.15 2.67
N SER A 218 22.52 -2.27 3.64
CA SER A 218 22.73 -0.83 3.47
C SER A 218 23.73 -0.40 4.57
N PRO A 219 24.84 0.24 4.22
CA PRO A 219 25.33 0.53 2.87
C PRO A 219 25.68 -0.73 2.07
N TYR A 220 25.73 -0.61 0.73
CA TYR A 220 26.07 -1.69 -0.18
C TYR A 220 27.27 -1.33 -1.06
N THR A 221 27.94 -2.37 -1.60
CA THR A 221 29.06 -2.20 -2.52
C THR A 221 29.08 -3.33 -3.56
N PHE A 222 29.16 -2.95 -4.82
CA PHE A 222 29.50 -3.82 -5.93
C PHE A 222 30.90 -3.48 -6.40
N GLY A 223 31.85 -4.38 -6.18
CA GLY A 223 33.23 -4.22 -6.62
C GLY A 223 33.54 -5.03 -7.88
N ASP A 224 34.75 -4.81 -8.41
CA ASP A 224 35.31 -5.49 -9.58
C ASP A 224 34.42 -5.35 -10.82
N LEU A 225 33.91 -4.14 -11.07
CA LEU A 225 33.07 -3.82 -12.21
C LEU A 225 33.96 -3.43 -13.39
N LYS A 226 33.79 -4.15 -14.49
CA LYS A 226 34.49 -3.83 -15.74
C LYS A 226 34.01 -2.51 -16.30
N PHE A 227 34.85 -1.78 -16.96
CA PHE A 227 34.47 -0.62 -17.75
C PHE A 227 35.14 -0.61 -19.14
N PRO A 228 34.54 0.09 -20.09
CA PRO A 228 33.34 0.94 -20.00
C PRO A 228 32.07 0.09 -20.10
N ILE A 229 31.22 0.10 -19.08
CA ILE A 229 29.98 -0.69 -19.05
C ILE A 229 28.87 0.06 -18.34
N VAL A 230 27.64 -0.07 -18.85
CA VAL A 230 26.42 0.44 -18.22
C VAL A 230 25.80 -0.64 -17.33
N TYR A 231 25.72 -0.34 -16.05
CA TYR A 231 25.10 -1.20 -15.04
C TYR A 231 23.79 -0.61 -14.55
N THR A 232 22.80 -1.46 -14.29
CA THR A 232 21.55 -1.08 -13.61
C THR A 232 21.60 -1.60 -12.18
N VAL A 233 21.42 -0.70 -11.23
CA VAL A 233 21.32 -1.00 -9.79
C VAL A 233 19.85 -1.03 -9.41
N LYS A 234 19.37 -2.17 -8.88
CA LYS A 234 17.96 -2.40 -8.57
C LYS A 234 17.80 -2.89 -7.14
N PRO A 235 17.31 -2.06 -6.22
CA PRO A 235 16.96 -2.47 -4.87
C PRO A 235 15.63 -3.20 -4.82
N SER A 236 15.51 -4.18 -3.91
CA SER A 236 14.26 -4.89 -3.64
C SER A 236 14.12 -5.25 -2.17
N ARG A 237 12.90 -5.15 -1.64
CA ARG A 237 12.49 -5.60 -0.32
C ARG A 237 10.99 -5.83 -0.29
N ASN A 238 10.57 -7.01 0.20
CA ASN A 238 9.16 -7.37 0.27
C ASN A 238 8.86 -8.20 1.52
N ASP A 239 9.00 -7.58 2.67
CA ASP A 239 8.77 -8.17 4.00
C ASP A 239 7.94 -7.21 4.87
N ASP A 240 7.47 -7.69 6.00
CA ASP A 240 6.81 -6.90 7.07
C ASP A 240 5.81 -5.86 6.52
N HIS A 241 4.77 -6.36 5.85
CA HIS A 241 3.80 -5.53 5.14
C HIS A 241 3.04 -4.55 6.05
N LEU A 242 2.78 -4.93 7.30
CA LEU A 242 2.06 -4.08 8.28
C LEU A 242 2.95 -3.06 9.00
N ASN A 243 4.27 -3.13 8.86
CA ASN A 243 5.19 -2.20 9.49
C ASN A 243 4.88 -0.75 9.09
N GLY A 244 4.47 0.08 10.05
CA GLY A 244 4.07 1.47 9.83
C GLY A 244 2.75 1.67 9.10
N VAL A 245 2.05 0.60 8.70
CA VAL A 245 0.75 0.73 8.02
C VAL A 245 -0.39 0.57 9.02
N SER A 246 -1.19 1.61 9.16
CA SER A 246 -2.25 1.68 10.17
C SER A 246 -3.45 2.50 9.69
N THR A 247 -4.50 2.52 10.50
CA THR A 247 -5.68 3.35 10.25
C THR A 247 -5.35 4.86 10.25
N ALA A 248 -4.26 5.29 10.91
CA ALA A 248 -3.79 6.67 10.84
C ALA A 248 -3.41 7.09 9.41
N ASP A 249 -2.81 6.19 8.65
CA ASP A 249 -2.44 6.45 7.25
C ASP A 249 -3.69 6.57 6.38
N ILE A 250 -4.70 5.72 6.62
CA ILE A 250 -6.00 5.83 5.95
C ILE A 250 -6.64 7.20 6.20
N VAL A 251 -6.60 7.71 7.44
CA VAL A 251 -7.10 9.06 7.78
C VAL A 251 -6.37 10.14 6.97
N LYS A 252 -5.05 10.05 6.86
CA LYS A 252 -4.25 11.03 6.08
C LYS A 252 -4.56 10.96 4.59
N ILE A 253 -4.67 9.76 4.04
CA ILE A 253 -5.04 9.55 2.63
C ILE A 253 -6.46 10.07 2.37
N GLN A 254 -7.41 9.83 3.26
CA GLN A 254 -8.77 10.33 3.14
C GLN A 254 -8.80 11.87 3.15
N LYS A 255 -8.08 12.52 4.08
CA LYS A 255 -7.94 13.97 4.13
C LYS A 255 -7.29 14.54 2.86
N HIS A 256 -6.32 13.83 2.29
CA HIS A 256 -5.70 14.20 1.01
C HIS A 256 -6.70 14.15 -0.15
N ILE A 257 -7.43 13.04 -0.30
CA ILE A 257 -8.46 12.87 -1.35
C ILE A 257 -9.53 13.97 -1.26
N LEU A 258 -9.92 14.35 -0.05
CA LEU A 258 -10.92 15.40 0.20
C LEU A 258 -10.34 16.83 0.09
N GLY A 259 -9.05 16.98 -0.18
CA GLY A 259 -8.40 18.30 -0.26
C GLY A 259 -8.27 19.03 1.08
N GLN A 260 -8.53 18.35 2.21
CA GLN A 260 -8.46 18.94 3.55
C GLN A 260 -7.03 19.10 4.07
N SER A 261 -6.19 18.12 3.75
CA SER A 261 -4.76 18.11 4.12
C SER A 261 -3.96 17.38 3.04
N PRO A 262 -3.51 18.09 2.00
CA PRO A 262 -2.75 17.49 0.92
C PRO A 262 -1.42 16.91 1.41
N ILE A 263 -1.08 15.71 0.91
CA ILE A 263 0.23 15.10 1.13
C ILE A 263 1.22 15.83 0.22
N ALA A 264 2.22 16.47 0.82
CA ALA A 264 3.18 17.32 0.08
C ALA A 264 4.40 16.53 -0.45
N SER A 265 4.79 15.44 0.23
CA SER A 265 5.96 14.65 -0.17
C SER A 265 5.65 13.75 -1.36
N PRO A 266 6.42 13.82 -2.46
CA PRO A 266 6.26 12.91 -3.60
C PRO A 266 6.49 11.44 -3.19
N TYR A 267 7.35 11.18 -2.23
CA TYR A 267 7.59 9.83 -1.72
C TYR A 267 6.39 9.28 -0.94
N LYS A 268 5.70 10.12 -0.16
CA LYS A 268 4.47 9.74 0.54
C LYS A 268 3.28 9.60 -0.41
N LEU A 269 3.24 10.36 -1.51
CA LEU A 269 2.27 10.13 -2.57
C LEU A 269 2.49 8.75 -3.22
N ILE A 270 3.75 8.39 -3.51
CA ILE A 270 4.09 7.03 -3.98
C ILE A 270 3.66 5.98 -2.96
N ALA A 271 3.93 6.19 -1.68
CA ALA A 271 3.56 5.26 -0.60
C ALA A 271 2.04 5.04 -0.51
N ALA A 272 1.23 6.06 -0.83
CA ALA A 272 -0.22 6.01 -0.77
C ALA A 272 -0.88 5.24 -1.92
N ASP A 273 -0.24 5.15 -3.09
CA ASP A 273 -0.74 4.43 -4.27
C ASP A 273 -0.40 2.94 -4.18
N VAL A 274 -1.10 2.23 -3.29
CA VAL A 274 -0.82 0.81 -3.00
C VAL A 274 -1.37 -0.16 -4.06
N ASN A 275 -2.20 0.34 -4.96
CA ASN A 275 -2.73 -0.43 -6.09
C ASN A 275 -2.02 -0.13 -7.41
N ALA A 276 -1.00 0.76 -7.40
CA ALA A 276 -0.20 1.18 -8.55
C ALA A 276 -1.05 1.73 -9.72
N SER A 277 -2.10 2.50 -9.40
CA SER A 277 -3.00 3.08 -10.40
C SER A 277 -2.50 4.41 -10.97
N GLY A 278 -1.47 5.00 -10.38
CA GLY A 278 -1.00 6.36 -10.70
C GLY A 278 -1.93 7.46 -10.16
N SER A 279 -2.72 7.15 -9.14
CA SER A 279 -3.60 8.11 -8.48
C SER A 279 -3.96 7.64 -7.07
N ILE A 280 -4.26 8.56 -6.17
CA ILE A 280 -4.67 8.24 -4.81
C ILE A 280 -6.20 8.34 -4.71
N THR A 281 -6.86 7.23 -4.42
CA THR A 281 -8.32 7.09 -4.43
C THR A 281 -8.85 6.27 -3.25
N ALA A 282 -10.16 6.17 -3.14
CA ALA A 282 -10.81 5.28 -2.17
C ALA A 282 -10.44 3.79 -2.38
N SER A 283 -9.96 3.40 -3.57
CA SER A 283 -9.48 2.06 -3.85
C SER A 283 -8.22 1.73 -3.04
N ASP A 284 -7.29 2.69 -2.89
CA ASP A 284 -6.08 2.53 -2.08
C ASP A 284 -6.44 2.38 -0.60
N ILE A 285 -7.39 3.19 -0.11
CA ILE A 285 -7.95 3.03 1.24
C ILE A 285 -8.51 1.63 1.45
N SER A 286 -9.23 1.09 0.47
CA SER A 286 -9.80 -0.26 0.54
C SER A 286 -8.72 -1.34 0.61
N GLU A 287 -7.67 -1.25 -0.21
CA GLU A 287 -6.56 -2.21 -0.19
C GLU A 287 -5.76 -2.12 1.12
N MET A 288 -5.49 -0.91 1.61
CA MET A 288 -4.83 -0.72 2.91
C MET A 288 -5.67 -1.30 4.06
N ARG A 289 -6.98 -1.10 4.04
CA ARG A 289 -7.86 -1.65 5.07
C ARG A 289 -7.87 -3.17 5.08
N LYS A 290 -7.88 -3.83 3.92
CA LYS A 290 -7.77 -5.29 3.83
C LYS A 290 -6.47 -5.81 4.46
N LEU A 291 -5.36 -5.10 4.25
CA LEU A 291 -4.07 -5.42 4.86
C LEU A 291 -4.14 -5.23 6.39
N ILE A 292 -4.62 -4.09 6.88
CA ILE A 292 -4.75 -3.78 8.31
C ILE A 292 -5.65 -4.78 9.01
N LEU A 293 -6.75 -5.16 8.38
CA LEU A 293 -7.67 -6.17 8.90
C LEU A 293 -7.12 -7.60 8.83
N GLY A 294 -5.97 -7.83 8.19
CA GLY A 294 -5.39 -9.16 8.00
C GLY A 294 -6.17 -10.06 7.04
N VAL A 295 -7.17 -9.53 6.36
CA VAL A 295 -7.92 -10.24 5.30
C VAL A 295 -7.01 -10.56 4.13
N GLN A 296 -6.02 -9.71 3.92
CA GLN A 296 -5.02 -9.83 2.87
C GLN A 296 -3.62 -9.65 3.50
N PRO A 297 -2.72 -10.63 3.40
CA PRO A 297 -1.42 -10.57 4.09
C PRO A 297 -0.43 -9.61 3.43
N THR A 298 -0.64 -9.26 2.16
CA THR A 298 0.26 -8.44 1.35
C THR A 298 -0.54 -7.54 0.41
N PHE A 299 0.04 -6.44 -0.04
CA PHE A 299 -0.49 -5.74 -1.22
C PHE A 299 -0.32 -6.61 -2.47
N THR A 300 -1.30 -6.59 -3.38
CA THR A 300 -1.29 -7.45 -4.58
C THR A 300 -0.52 -6.86 -5.76
N LYS A 301 -0.37 -5.53 -5.79
CA LYS A 301 0.20 -4.81 -6.94
C LYS A 301 1.57 -4.21 -6.66
N VAL A 302 1.94 -4.05 -5.40
CA VAL A 302 3.20 -3.44 -4.99
C VAL A 302 3.90 -4.29 -3.93
N ALA A 303 5.22 -4.27 -3.91
CA ALA A 303 6.00 -4.81 -2.81
C ALA A 303 5.80 -3.96 -1.54
N SER A 304 6.18 -4.47 -0.37
CA SER A 304 6.08 -3.73 0.89
C SER A 304 6.97 -2.47 0.93
N TRP A 305 8.06 -2.49 0.17
CA TRP A 305 8.97 -1.35 -0.01
C TRP A 305 9.20 -1.07 -1.49
N THR A 306 9.36 0.19 -1.83
CA THR A 306 9.83 0.65 -3.14
C THR A 306 10.95 1.67 -2.96
N PHE A 307 11.71 1.90 -4.02
CA PHE A 307 12.93 2.70 -3.95
C PHE A 307 12.98 3.66 -5.13
N VAL A 308 13.46 4.87 -4.89
CA VAL A 308 13.67 5.88 -5.92
C VAL A 308 15.13 6.38 -5.82
N PRO A 309 15.89 6.44 -6.93
CA PRO A 309 17.23 7.01 -6.90
C PRO A 309 17.24 8.43 -6.33
N ASN A 310 18.18 8.75 -5.44
CA ASN A 310 18.27 10.09 -4.87
C ASN A 310 18.68 11.16 -5.92
N SER A 311 19.25 10.73 -7.03
CA SER A 311 19.60 11.57 -8.17
C SER A 311 18.39 12.00 -8.98
N TYR A 312 17.23 11.33 -8.81
CA TYR A 312 16.01 11.64 -9.56
C TYR A 312 15.36 12.93 -9.07
N VAL A 313 15.07 13.83 -10.01
CA VAL A 313 14.36 15.08 -9.76
C VAL A 313 12.95 14.97 -10.32
N PHE A 314 11.95 15.10 -9.46
CA PHE A 314 10.55 15.07 -9.88
C PHE A 314 10.22 16.31 -10.71
N ALA A 315 9.81 16.13 -11.96
CA ALA A 315 9.35 17.21 -12.82
C ALA A 315 8.04 17.82 -12.27
N ASP A 316 7.15 16.98 -11.76
CA ASP A 316 5.96 17.35 -11.02
C ASP A 316 5.90 16.53 -9.72
N PRO A 317 6.27 17.13 -8.57
CA PRO A 317 6.19 16.42 -7.28
C PRO A 317 4.79 15.97 -6.88
N SER A 318 3.74 16.55 -7.46
CA SER A 318 2.34 16.16 -7.19
C SER A 318 1.90 14.92 -7.99
N LYS A 319 2.70 14.51 -9.00
CA LYS A 319 2.47 13.32 -9.85
C LYS A 319 3.72 12.44 -9.95
N PRO A 320 4.16 11.84 -8.84
CA PRO A 320 5.46 11.18 -8.76
C PRO A 320 5.51 9.75 -9.32
N TRP A 321 4.47 9.29 -9.99
CA TRP A 321 4.24 7.88 -10.35
C TRP A 321 5.31 7.30 -11.27
N ASN A 322 5.85 8.13 -12.16
CA ASN A 322 6.86 7.75 -13.17
C ASN A 322 8.29 7.78 -12.64
N ALA A 323 8.50 7.95 -11.35
CA ALA A 323 9.83 7.91 -10.76
C ALA A 323 10.47 6.52 -10.97
N PRO A 324 11.72 6.44 -11.44
CA PRO A 324 12.40 5.17 -11.67
C PRO A 324 12.59 4.40 -10.36
N ARG A 325 12.56 3.08 -10.45
CA ARG A 325 12.79 2.16 -9.32
C ARG A 325 14.18 1.53 -9.34
N SER A 326 14.98 1.91 -10.30
CA SER A 326 16.37 1.51 -10.47
C SER A 326 17.20 2.69 -10.94
N SER A 327 18.52 2.58 -10.86
CA SER A 327 19.44 3.58 -11.36
C SER A 327 20.40 2.95 -12.36
N THR A 328 20.66 3.67 -13.45
CA THR A 328 21.62 3.26 -14.46
C THR A 328 22.93 4.02 -14.26
N VAL A 329 24.02 3.30 -14.11
CA VAL A 329 25.36 3.83 -13.85
C VAL A 329 26.28 3.45 -15.00
N ASN A 330 26.80 4.45 -15.70
CA ASN A 330 27.83 4.23 -16.71
C ASN A 330 29.21 4.23 -16.01
N VAL A 331 29.77 3.02 -15.86
CA VAL A 331 31.08 2.82 -15.21
C VAL A 331 32.17 2.92 -16.28
N ASN A 332 32.76 4.11 -16.50
CA ASN A 332 33.67 4.37 -17.60
C ASN A 332 34.98 5.04 -17.25
N ASP A 333 35.03 5.88 -16.20
CA ASP A 333 36.20 6.74 -15.94
C ASP A 333 36.57 6.88 -14.46
N LYS A 334 35.71 6.41 -13.54
CA LYS A 334 35.93 6.55 -12.09
C LYS A 334 36.07 5.20 -11.43
N VAL A 335 36.89 5.18 -10.38
CA VAL A 335 37.03 3.99 -9.53
C VAL A 335 35.81 3.76 -8.65
N GLU A 336 35.06 4.83 -8.32
CA GLU A 336 33.92 4.76 -7.43
C GLU A 336 32.76 5.63 -7.94
N TYR A 337 31.57 4.99 -8.01
CA TYR A 337 30.30 5.60 -8.32
C TYR A 337 29.38 5.48 -7.11
N LYS A 338 28.69 6.56 -6.73
CA LYS A 338 27.78 6.57 -5.59
C LYS A 338 26.34 6.65 -6.07
N GLU A 339 25.57 5.60 -5.77
CA GLU A 339 24.15 5.50 -6.07
C GLU A 339 23.37 5.26 -4.78
N ASN A 340 22.67 6.29 -4.32
CA ASN A 340 21.82 6.22 -3.14
C ASN A 340 20.34 6.17 -3.53
N PHE A 341 19.53 5.51 -2.70
CA PHE A 341 18.10 5.42 -2.93
C PHE A 341 17.30 5.91 -1.73
N MET A 342 16.20 6.59 -2.02
CA MET A 342 15.14 6.85 -1.08
C MET A 342 14.31 5.58 -0.91
N ALA A 343 14.25 5.05 0.29
CA ALA A 343 13.42 3.90 0.65
C ALA A 343 12.02 4.37 1.07
N ILE A 344 11.02 3.82 0.43
CA ILE A 344 9.61 4.18 0.63
C ILE A 344 8.86 2.95 1.09
N LYS A 345 8.27 3.00 2.28
CA LYS A 345 7.38 1.95 2.78
C LYS A 345 5.99 2.16 2.19
N MET A 346 5.51 1.20 1.41
CA MET A 346 4.19 1.27 0.81
C MET A 346 3.10 1.18 1.88
N GLY A 347 2.14 2.09 1.82
CA GLY A 347 1.06 2.27 2.77
C GLY A 347 1.39 3.18 3.97
N ASP A 348 2.65 3.49 4.23
CA ASP A 348 3.07 4.38 5.32
C ASP A 348 3.19 5.84 4.82
N VAL A 349 2.18 6.65 5.05
CA VAL A 349 2.18 8.08 4.69
C VAL A 349 2.51 8.99 5.87
N ASN A 350 2.48 8.47 7.10
CA ASN A 350 2.85 9.22 8.28
C ASN A 350 4.36 9.15 8.59
N GLY A 351 5.07 8.17 8.03
CA GLY A 351 6.53 8.02 8.13
C GLY A 351 6.98 7.37 9.43
N ASN A 352 6.15 6.52 10.03
CA ASN A 352 6.47 5.84 11.29
C ASN A 352 6.97 4.40 11.12
N ALA A 353 7.02 3.89 9.89
CA ALA A 353 7.60 2.58 9.58
C ALA A 353 9.07 2.52 10.01
N LYS A 354 9.46 1.38 10.56
CA LYS A 354 10.85 1.11 10.93
C LYS A 354 11.59 0.48 9.77
N ALA A 355 12.56 1.19 9.26
CA ALA A 355 13.34 0.72 8.11
C ALA A 355 14.41 -0.31 8.48
N GLY A 356 14.85 -0.33 9.76
CA GLY A 356 15.79 -1.30 10.32
C GLY A 356 15.09 -2.52 10.94
N LEU A 357 15.92 -3.46 11.45
CA LEU A 357 15.45 -4.68 12.12
C LEU A 357 14.96 -4.45 13.57
N VAL A 358 15.07 -3.25 14.10
CA VAL A 358 14.76 -2.96 15.51
C VAL A 358 13.42 -2.20 15.58
N GLY A 359 12.39 -2.89 16.02
CA GLY A 359 11.10 -2.28 16.37
C GLY A 359 11.25 -1.43 17.65
N THR A 360 10.88 -0.16 17.59
CA THR A 360 10.59 0.64 18.79
C THR A 360 9.09 0.74 18.93
N SER A 361 8.56 0.46 20.12
CA SER A 361 7.14 0.66 20.39
C SER A 361 6.75 2.13 20.19
N ILE A 362 5.64 2.37 19.51
CA ILE A 362 5.06 3.72 19.44
C ILE A 362 4.63 4.11 20.85
N ARG A 363 5.05 5.28 21.31
CA ARG A 363 4.59 5.82 22.59
C ARG A 363 3.16 6.30 22.43
N THR A 364 2.23 5.70 23.16
CA THR A 364 0.85 6.17 23.25
C THR A 364 0.77 7.38 24.18
N THR A 365 -0.05 8.37 23.83
CA THR A 365 -0.24 9.61 24.62
C THR A 365 -1.49 9.56 25.49
N GLY A 366 -2.22 8.43 25.49
CA GLY A 366 -3.45 8.25 26.27
C GLY A 366 -4.13 6.93 25.94
N THR A 367 -5.36 6.79 26.38
CA THR A 367 -6.18 5.59 26.17
C THR A 367 -7.52 5.98 25.57
N LEU A 368 -8.05 5.17 24.68
CA LEU A 368 -9.45 5.13 24.27
C LEU A 368 -10.10 3.91 24.94
N ASN A 369 -11.01 4.14 25.88
CA ASN A 369 -11.72 3.07 26.54
C ASN A 369 -13.02 2.75 25.78
N LEU A 370 -13.03 1.63 25.08
CA LEU A 370 -14.28 1.06 24.56
C LEU A 370 -14.96 0.29 25.71
N GLU A 371 -16.27 0.39 25.81
CA GLU A 371 -17.04 -0.14 26.92
C GLU A 371 -18.18 -0.99 26.39
N ILE A 372 -18.39 -2.13 27.03
CA ILE A 372 -19.58 -2.96 26.84
C ILE A 372 -20.30 -3.13 28.18
N GLU A 373 -21.57 -3.46 28.15
CA GLU A 373 -22.32 -3.81 29.33
C GLU A 373 -22.12 -5.29 29.67
N GLU A 374 -21.93 -5.58 31.00
CA GLU A 374 -21.92 -6.96 31.44
C GLU A 374 -23.28 -7.60 31.15
N GLY A 375 -23.27 -8.80 30.63
CA GLY A 375 -24.48 -9.50 30.28
C GLY A 375 -24.30 -11.01 30.25
N THR A 376 -25.40 -11.72 30.52
CA THR A 376 -25.45 -13.16 30.39
C THR A 376 -25.83 -13.53 28.96
N VAL A 377 -24.94 -14.24 28.29
CA VAL A 377 -25.19 -14.83 26.98
C VAL A 377 -25.88 -16.19 27.18
N VAL A 378 -26.94 -16.45 26.44
CA VAL A 378 -27.74 -17.67 26.58
C VAL A 378 -27.60 -18.54 25.32
N ALA A 379 -27.22 -19.80 25.48
CA ALA A 379 -27.05 -20.74 24.37
C ALA A 379 -28.29 -20.81 23.45
N GLY A 380 -28.07 -20.79 22.16
CA GLY A 380 -29.10 -20.78 21.13
C GLY A 380 -29.67 -19.40 20.79
N GLN A 381 -29.36 -18.36 21.56
CA GLN A 381 -29.85 -17.00 21.30
C GLN A 381 -28.80 -16.12 20.59
N THR A 382 -29.28 -15.13 19.85
CA THR A 382 -28.43 -14.07 19.30
C THR A 382 -28.19 -13.03 20.39
N TYR A 383 -26.93 -12.67 20.59
CA TYR A 383 -26.48 -11.65 21.53
C TYR A 383 -25.95 -10.42 20.79
N LYS A 384 -26.58 -9.29 21.02
CA LYS A 384 -26.15 -8.00 20.49
C LYS A 384 -25.31 -7.27 21.51
N MET A 385 -24.01 -7.19 21.25
CA MET A 385 -23.03 -6.50 22.06
C MET A 385 -22.90 -5.04 21.65
N ASN A 386 -23.42 -4.12 22.44
CA ASN A 386 -23.33 -2.69 22.20
C ASN A 386 -21.98 -2.16 22.68
N VAL A 387 -21.21 -1.54 21.79
CA VAL A 387 -19.96 -0.88 22.11
C VAL A 387 -20.21 0.60 22.33
N LYS A 388 -19.78 1.10 23.46
CA LYS A 388 -19.86 2.51 23.89
C LYS A 388 -18.46 3.02 24.26
N SER A 389 -18.34 4.28 24.64
CA SER A 389 -17.11 4.83 25.21
C SER A 389 -17.44 6.07 26.04
N SER A 390 -16.79 6.23 27.18
CA SER A 390 -16.91 7.42 28.02
C SER A 390 -15.95 8.54 27.61
N ASP A 391 -14.96 8.26 26.81
CA ASP A 391 -13.88 9.16 26.42
C ASP A 391 -13.67 9.28 24.89
N PHE A 392 -14.72 9.01 24.10
CA PHE A 392 -14.67 9.12 22.64
C PHE A 392 -14.72 10.60 22.21
N ALA A 393 -13.56 11.25 22.25
CA ALA A 393 -13.42 12.67 21.96
C ALA A 393 -12.36 12.90 20.89
N SER A 394 -12.75 13.58 19.80
CA SER A 394 -11.90 13.95 18.66
C SER A 394 -11.18 12.76 18.01
N ILE A 395 -11.79 11.58 18.01
CA ILE A 395 -11.22 10.37 17.42
C ILE A 395 -11.43 10.38 15.91
N ALA A 396 -10.34 10.35 15.16
CA ALA A 396 -10.34 10.28 13.69
C ALA A 396 -10.22 8.85 13.15
N GLY A 397 -9.76 7.91 13.98
CA GLY A 397 -9.71 6.51 13.60
C GLY A 397 -9.30 5.60 14.75
N TYR A 398 -9.62 4.33 14.64
CA TYR A 398 -9.14 3.31 15.55
C TYR A 398 -9.05 1.96 14.84
N GLN A 399 -8.24 1.09 15.41
CA GLN A 399 -8.06 -0.28 14.97
C GLN A 399 -7.73 -1.18 16.16
N PHE A 400 -8.09 -2.46 16.08
CA PHE A 400 -7.73 -3.45 17.09
C PHE A 400 -8.06 -4.86 16.60
N THR A 401 -7.51 -5.86 17.31
CA THR A 401 -7.93 -7.25 17.24
C THR A 401 -8.86 -7.55 18.43
N MET A 402 -10.00 -8.16 18.17
CA MET A 402 -10.87 -8.72 19.20
C MET A 402 -10.80 -10.23 19.14
N LYS A 403 -10.45 -10.85 20.26
CA LYS A 403 -10.60 -12.30 20.48
C LYS A 403 -11.94 -12.57 21.16
N TYR A 404 -12.58 -13.63 20.74
CA TYR A 404 -13.79 -14.15 21.39
C TYR A 404 -13.72 -15.67 21.50
N ASP A 405 -14.38 -16.21 22.54
CA ASP A 405 -14.49 -17.66 22.73
C ASP A 405 -15.35 -18.27 21.63
N ASN A 406 -14.70 -18.91 20.65
CA ASN A 406 -15.34 -19.52 19.50
C ASN A 406 -16.10 -20.82 19.79
N GLU A 407 -15.94 -21.39 21.00
CA GLU A 407 -16.77 -22.49 21.47
C GLU A 407 -18.12 -21.99 22.02
N SER A 408 -18.16 -20.75 22.48
CA SER A 408 -19.35 -20.14 23.08
C SER A 408 -20.05 -19.13 22.17
N LEU A 409 -19.33 -18.52 21.22
CA LEU A 409 -19.82 -17.45 20.36
C LEU A 409 -19.48 -17.71 18.89
N VAL A 410 -20.41 -17.39 18.01
CA VAL A 410 -20.19 -17.35 16.55
C VAL A 410 -20.51 -15.92 16.07
N TYR A 411 -19.59 -15.26 15.41
CA TYR A 411 -19.80 -13.94 14.82
C TYR A 411 -20.85 -14.00 13.72
N GLU A 412 -21.89 -13.15 13.79
CA GLU A 412 -22.94 -13.03 12.79
C GLU A 412 -22.87 -11.73 12.00
N GLY A 413 -22.28 -10.67 12.56
CA GLY A 413 -22.17 -9.39 11.85
C GLY A 413 -21.97 -8.19 12.76
N VAL A 414 -21.95 -7.00 12.14
CA VAL A 414 -21.87 -5.71 12.79
C VAL A 414 -23.08 -4.84 12.44
N GLU A 415 -23.63 -4.15 13.41
CA GLU A 415 -24.70 -3.19 13.21
C GLU A 415 -24.24 -1.78 13.52
N ARG A 416 -24.59 -0.86 12.63
CA ARG A 416 -24.28 0.57 12.78
C ARG A 416 -24.95 1.16 14.01
N GLY A 417 -24.18 1.98 14.75
CA GLY A 417 -24.71 2.90 15.76
C GLY A 417 -24.56 4.35 15.30
N VAL A 418 -24.03 5.21 16.19
CA VAL A 418 -23.68 6.60 15.80
C VAL A 418 -22.46 6.63 14.88
N LEU A 419 -21.52 5.69 15.01
CA LEU A 419 -20.46 5.50 14.04
C LEU A 419 -20.96 4.71 12.82
N ASN A 420 -20.45 5.10 11.64
CA ASN A 420 -20.70 4.36 10.42
C ASN A 420 -19.73 3.17 10.31
N VAL A 421 -19.89 2.18 11.19
CA VAL A 421 -19.18 0.90 11.13
C VAL A 421 -20.05 -0.10 10.38
N ASN A 422 -19.45 -0.83 9.44
CA ASN A 422 -20.10 -1.87 8.64
C ASN A 422 -19.12 -3.01 8.34
N GLU A 423 -19.54 -4.03 7.60
CA GLU A 423 -18.72 -5.22 7.31
C GLU A 423 -17.37 -4.89 6.65
N SER A 424 -17.25 -3.80 5.90
CA SER A 424 -15.96 -3.40 5.31
C SER A 424 -14.94 -2.90 6.34
N ASN A 425 -15.37 -2.62 7.56
CA ASN A 425 -14.52 -2.24 8.69
C ASN A 425 -14.09 -3.44 9.55
N ILE A 426 -14.62 -4.62 9.25
CA ILE A 426 -14.41 -5.84 10.03
C ILE A 426 -13.67 -6.88 9.17
N GLY A 427 -12.65 -7.49 9.76
CA GLY A 427 -11.96 -8.65 9.20
C GLY A 427 -12.27 -9.91 10.02
N THR A 428 -12.74 -10.95 9.34
CA THR A 428 -12.95 -12.28 9.94
C THR A 428 -11.87 -13.23 9.43
N ILE A 429 -10.73 -13.27 10.11
CA ILE A 429 -9.53 -13.98 9.63
C ILE A 429 -9.62 -15.46 9.95
N ARG A 430 -10.09 -15.79 11.14
CA ARG A 430 -10.27 -17.15 11.66
C ARG A 430 -11.32 -17.15 12.76
N SER A 431 -11.88 -18.30 13.05
CA SER A 431 -12.81 -18.46 14.17
C SER A 431 -12.18 -17.98 15.48
N GLY A 432 -12.91 -17.22 16.27
CA GLY A 432 -12.43 -16.63 17.54
C GLY A 432 -11.67 -15.31 17.38
N VAL A 433 -11.47 -14.79 16.16
CA VAL A 433 -10.71 -13.57 15.92
C VAL A 433 -11.40 -12.68 14.89
N ILE A 434 -11.76 -11.48 15.29
CA ILE A 434 -12.15 -10.38 14.40
C ILE A 434 -11.19 -9.21 14.56
N THR A 435 -10.93 -8.53 13.47
CA THR A 435 -10.18 -7.27 13.45
C THR A 435 -11.08 -6.12 13.07
N THR A 436 -10.78 -4.94 13.55
CA THR A 436 -11.57 -3.74 13.29
C THR A 436 -10.66 -2.61 12.82
N SER A 437 -11.09 -1.87 11.79
CA SER A 437 -10.45 -0.63 11.32
C SER A 437 -11.53 0.35 10.87
N TRP A 438 -11.71 1.42 11.63
CA TRP A 438 -12.65 2.49 11.34
C TRP A 438 -11.92 3.83 11.28
N ASN A 439 -12.37 4.72 10.37
CA ASN A 439 -11.81 6.06 10.22
C ASN A 439 -12.87 7.08 9.80
N SER A 440 -12.60 8.33 10.18
CA SER A 440 -13.30 9.54 9.74
C SER A 440 -12.27 10.60 9.30
N ASN A 441 -12.68 11.48 8.42
CA ASN A 441 -11.85 12.61 7.97
C ASN A 441 -11.84 13.78 8.97
N VAL A 442 -12.66 13.68 10.01
CA VAL A 442 -12.75 14.65 11.12
C VAL A 442 -12.64 13.91 12.45
N GLY A 443 -12.27 14.61 13.51
CA GLY A 443 -12.32 14.03 14.86
C GLY A 443 -13.76 13.93 15.34
N GLU A 444 -14.27 12.71 15.46
CA GLU A 444 -15.61 12.45 15.97
C GLU A 444 -15.63 12.49 17.51
N SER A 445 -16.74 12.94 18.08
CA SER A 445 -16.95 12.99 19.53
C SER A 445 -18.37 12.56 19.86
N TYR A 446 -18.52 11.63 20.82
CA TYR A 446 -19.81 11.08 21.20
C TYR A 446 -19.93 11.00 22.71
N LYS A 447 -21.18 10.99 23.20
CA LYS A 447 -21.49 10.91 24.62
C LYS A 447 -21.39 9.47 25.12
N SER A 448 -21.12 9.31 26.41
CA SER A 448 -20.92 7.98 27.05
C SER A 448 -22.12 7.03 26.99
N ASN A 449 -23.34 7.56 26.74
CA ASN A 449 -24.54 6.74 26.61
C ASN A 449 -24.87 6.34 25.16
N GLU A 450 -24.16 6.90 24.18
CA GLU A 450 -24.41 6.60 22.77
C GLU A 450 -23.75 5.28 22.39
N VAL A 451 -24.48 4.46 21.63
CA VAL A 451 -23.93 3.21 21.09
C VAL A 451 -23.14 3.54 19.84
N LEU A 452 -21.84 3.36 19.89
CA LEU A 452 -20.94 3.60 18.76
C LEU A 452 -21.27 2.66 17.60
N TYR A 453 -21.37 1.38 17.88
CA TYR A 453 -21.81 0.29 16.99
C TYR A 453 -22.11 -0.95 17.82
N SER A 454 -22.64 -1.99 17.19
CA SER A 454 -22.91 -3.26 17.88
C SER A 454 -22.31 -4.42 17.12
N ILE A 455 -21.77 -5.39 17.84
CA ILE A 455 -21.34 -6.67 17.26
C ILE A 455 -22.38 -7.72 17.60
N VAL A 456 -22.77 -8.51 16.62
CA VAL A 456 -23.81 -9.55 16.75
C VAL A 456 -23.15 -10.92 16.80
N PHE A 457 -23.45 -11.66 17.85
CA PHE A 457 -22.99 -13.03 18.03
C PHE A 457 -24.17 -13.99 18.17
N LYS A 458 -24.03 -15.20 17.64
CA LYS A 458 -24.85 -16.35 17.98
C LYS A 458 -24.18 -17.10 19.11
N ALA A 459 -24.90 -17.26 20.22
CA ALA A 459 -24.38 -18.02 21.36
C ALA A 459 -24.56 -19.54 21.15
N THR A 460 -23.50 -20.30 21.36
CA THR A 460 -23.50 -21.77 21.37
C THR A 460 -23.48 -22.32 22.79
N ARG A 461 -22.91 -21.55 23.73
CA ARG A 461 -22.90 -21.86 25.18
C ARG A 461 -23.35 -20.63 25.97
N SER A 462 -23.88 -20.87 27.17
CA SER A 462 -24.26 -19.78 28.09
C SER A 462 -23.09 -19.36 28.96
N GLY A 463 -23.01 -18.08 29.30
CA GLY A 463 -21.97 -17.53 30.16
C GLY A 463 -21.98 -16.01 30.21
N ASN A 464 -20.99 -15.41 30.85
CA ASN A 464 -20.85 -13.96 30.95
C ASN A 464 -19.98 -13.44 29.80
N ILE A 465 -20.44 -12.40 29.10
CA ILE A 465 -19.76 -11.84 27.93
C ILE A 465 -18.35 -11.33 28.27
N SER A 466 -18.16 -10.78 29.47
CA SER A 466 -16.86 -10.29 29.92
C SER A 466 -15.75 -11.34 29.96
N LYS A 467 -16.12 -12.61 30.08
CA LYS A 467 -15.18 -13.75 30.08
C LYS A 467 -14.94 -14.33 28.69
N MET A 468 -15.76 -13.92 27.70
CA MET A 468 -15.76 -14.50 26.37
C MET A 468 -15.06 -13.62 25.33
N ILE A 469 -14.73 -12.37 25.66
CA ILE A 469 -14.14 -11.43 24.70
C ILE A 469 -12.99 -10.62 25.31
N SER A 470 -12.06 -10.24 24.46
CA SER A 470 -10.96 -9.34 24.83
C SER A 470 -10.45 -8.58 23.59
N ILE A 471 -9.87 -7.40 23.80
CA ILE A 471 -9.11 -6.67 22.78
C ILE A 471 -7.63 -7.00 22.95
N THR A 472 -6.97 -7.32 21.81
CA THR A 472 -5.55 -7.64 21.74
C THR A 472 -4.89 -6.91 20.57
N SER A 473 -3.59 -7.11 20.39
CA SER A 473 -2.81 -6.57 19.28
C SER A 473 -2.18 -7.67 18.39
N ASP A 474 -2.73 -8.88 18.42
CA ASP A 474 -2.13 -10.05 17.79
C ASP A 474 -2.02 -9.94 16.26
N VAL A 475 -3.01 -9.34 15.61
CA VAL A 475 -3.06 -9.14 14.16
C VAL A 475 -2.99 -7.66 13.84
N THR A 476 -3.93 -6.89 14.39
CA THR A 476 -4.02 -5.44 14.23
C THR A 476 -3.78 -4.81 15.58
N ARG A 477 -2.81 -3.90 15.67
CA ARG A 477 -2.48 -3.21 16.92
C ARG A 477 -3.70 -2.48 17.46
N ALA A 478 -3.89 -2.54 18.78
CA ALA A 478 -4.99 -1.86 19.47
C ALA A 478 -4.66 -0.37 19.67
N GLU A 479 -4.90 0.43 18.65
CA GLU A 479 -4.55 1.85 18.58
C GLU A 479 -5.74 2.69 18.11
N ALA A 480 -5.84 3.90 18.65
CA ALA A 480 -6.74 4.95 18.19
C ALA A 480 -5.94 6.23 17.90
N TYR A 481 -6.48 7.04 17.02
CA TYR A 481 -5.83 8.23 16.49
C TYR A 481 -6.80 9.41 16.61
N ASP A 482 -6.36 10.47 17.24
CA ASP A 482 -7.16 11.69 17.29
C ASP A 482 -6.90 12.61 16.07
N ASN A 483 -7.63 13.71 16.00
CA ASN A 483 -7.50 14.66 14.89
C ASN A 483 -6.17 15.44 14.89
N LEU A 484 -5.35 15.29 15.93
CA LEU A 484 -4.00 15.85 16.04
C LEU A 484 -2.91 14.80 15.78
N ASP A 485 -3.29 13.64 15.21
CA ASP A 485 -2.40 12.50 14.94
C ASP A 485 -1.76 11.88 16.19
N GLN A 486 -2.31 12.13 17.41
CA GLN A 486 -1.84 11.49 18.62
C GLN A 486 -2.35 10.05 18.70
N VAL A 487 -1.45 9.15 19.10
CA VAL A 487 -1.75 7.73 19.21
C VAL A 487 -2.20 7.41 20.63
N LYS A 488 -3.35 6.75 20.76
CA LYS A 488 -3.92 6.28 22.02
C LYS A 488 -4.00 4.76 22.03
N GLU A 489 -3.82 4.12 23.17
CA GLU A 489 -4.06 2.69 23.33
C GLU A 489 -5.58 2.42 23.36
N VAL A 490 -6.06 1.40 22.66
CA VAL A 490 -7.46 0.99 22.75
C VAL A 490 -7.60 -0.13 23.77
N LYS A 491 -8.52 0.05 24.72
CA LYS A 491 -8.85 -0.93 25.75
C LYS A 491 -10.34 -1.25 25.76
N LEU A 492 -10.67 -2.44 26.25
CA LEU A 492 -12.04 -2.85 26.46
C LEU A 492 -12.36 -2.89 27.97
N GLY A 493 -13.34 -2.11 28.39
CA GLY A 493 -13.89 -2.13 29.71
C GLY A 493 -15.28 -2.78 29.74
N VAL A 494 -15.60 -3.46 30.80
CA VAL A 494 -16.94 -4.00 31.07
C VAL A 494 -17.61 -3.16 32.12
N ARG A 495 -18.73 -2.56 31.81
CA ARG A 495 -19.56 -1.78 32.71
C ARG A 495 -20.40 -2.73 33.57
N THR A 496 -20.18 -2.69 34.85
CA THR A 496 -20.95 -3.43 35.87
C THR A 496 -21.67 -2.46 36.80
N ASP A 497 -22.55 -2.95 37.66
CA ASP A 497 -23.22 -2.15 38.70
C ASP A 497 -22.23 -1.50 39.69
N LYS A 498 -20.99 -1.99 39.72
CA LYS A 498 -19.91 -1.49 40.61
C LYS A 498 -18.92 -0.56 39.88
N GLY A 499 -19.16 -0.24 38.61
CA GLY A 499 -18.29 0.58 37.77
C GLY A 499 -17.67 -0.19 36.62
N ILE A 500 -16.74 0.45 35.93
CA ILE A 500 -16.06 -0.14 34.74
C ILE A 500 -14.88 -0.99 35.26
N VAL A 501 -14.85 -2.25 34.82
CA VAL A 501 -13.75 -3.18 35.08
C VAL A 501 -13.04 -3.43 33.76
N GLU A 502 -11.74 -3.12 33.64
CA GLU A 502 -10.96 -3.51 32.49
C GLU A 502 -10.96 -5.05 32.37
N THR A 503 -11.27 -5.56 31.17
CA THR A 503 -11.09 -6.99 30.88
C THR A 503 -9.60 -7.28 30.97
N GLY A 504 -9.24 -8.11 31.94
CA GLY A 504 -7.84 -8.50 32.12
C GLY A 504 -7.39 -9.35 30.95
N VAL A 505 -6.46 -8.86 30.16
CA VAL A 505 -5.85 -9.60 29.06
C VAL A 505 -4.56 -10.22 29.53
N PHE A 506 -4.43 -11.55 29.34
CA PHE A 506 -3.14 -12.22 29.41
C PHE A 506 -2.56 -12.29 28.01
N GLU A 507 -1.41 -11.67 27.79
CA GLU A 507 -0.79 -11.56 26.46
C GLU A 507 0.73 -11.63 26.58
N LEU A 508 1.34 -12.38 25.66
CA LEU A 508 2.80 -12.47 25.51
C LEU A 508 3.17 -11.91 24.13
N TYR A 509 4.03 -10.92 24.11
CA TYR A 509 4.47 -10.27 22.89
C TYR A 509 5.77 -10.86 22.37
N GLN A 510 6.01 -10.69 21.07
CA GLN A 510 7.29 -11.02 20.45
C GLN A 510 8.42 -10.23 21.10
N ASN A 511 9.55 -10.90 21.34
CA ASN A 511 10.72 -10.22 21.89
C ASN A 511 11.32 -9.20 20.93
N GLU A 512 11.79 -8.08 21.46
CA GLU A 512 12.38 -6.99 20.68
C GLU A 512 13.76 -6.59 21.26
N PRO A 513 14.81 -6.52 20.38
CA PRO A 513 14.87 -6.94 18.98
C PRO A 513 14.81 -8.46 18.77
N ASN A 514 14.33 -8.89 17.59
CA ASN A 514 14.40 -10.27 17.14
C ASN A 514 14.77 -10.30 15.64
N PRO A 515 15.93 -10.88 15.24
CA PRO A 515 16.95 -11.49 16.13
C PRO A 515 17.74 -10.47 16.96
N PHE A 516 18.39 -10.93 18.04
CA PHE A 516 19.22 -10.09 18.90
C PHE A 516 20.66 -10.62 19.03
N SER A 517 21.60 -9.70 19.24
CA SER A 517 23.03 -10.01 19.36
C SER A 517 23.57 -9.85 20.78
N LYS A 518 23.00 -8.97 21.58
CA LYS A 518 23.40 -8.69 22.97
C LYS A 518 22.26 -8.90 23.95
N GLU A 519 21.15 -8.21 23.75
CA GLU A 519 20.00 -8.23 24.64
C GLU A 519 18.70 -8.10 23.86
N SER A 520 17.60 -8.61 24.42
CA SER A 520 16.24 -8.46 23.91
C SER A 520 15.25 -8.30 25.05
N VAL A 521 14.14 -7.64 24.81
CA VAL A 521 13.08 -7.41 25.78
C VAL A 521 11.87 -8.26 25.40
N ILE A 522 11.38 -9.06 26.34
CA ILE A 522 10.11 -9.77 26.23
C ILE A 522 9.08 -8.96 27.02
N SER A 523 8.06 -8.50 26.30
CA SER A 523 6.94 -7.78 26.90
C SER A 523 5.75 -8.73 27.07
N TYR A 524 4.97 -8.54 28.13
CA TYR A 524 3.78 -9.33 28.40
C TYR A 524 2.77 -8.52 29.22
N ARG A 525 1.50 -8.86 29.12
CA ARG A 525 0.41 -8.22 29.84
C ARG A 525 -0.27 -9.23 30.75
N LEU A 526 -0.57 -8.81 31.98
CA LEU A 526 -1.25 -9.64 32.96
C LEU A 526 -2.62 -9.07 33.33
N PRO A 527 -3.64 -9.93 33.49
CA PRO A 527 -4.97 -9.52 33.96
C PRO A 527 -4.96 -9.00 35.41
N GLU A 528 -4.07 -9.52 36.21
CA GLU A 528 -3.86 -9.15 37.62
C GLU A 528 -2.39 -9.33 38.01
N ALA A 529 -2.00 -8.78 39.17
CA ALA A 529 -0.64 -8.99 39.68
C ALA A 529 -0.47 -10.46 40.09
N SER A 530 0.53 -11.13 39.53
CA SER A 530 0.79 -12.56 39.76
C SER A 530 2.27 -12.90 39.70
N ALA A 531 2.62 -14.08 40.25
CA ALA A 531 3.90 -14.69 39.98
C ALA A 531 3.91 -15.18 38.53
N VAL A 532 5.02 -14.93 37.83
CA VAL A 532 5.20 -15.25 36.42
C VAL A 532 6.42 -16.13 36.25
N LYS A 533 6.28 -17.17 35.48
CA LYS A 533 7.38 -18.04 35.07
C LYS A 533 7.60 -17.90 33.56
N LEU A 534 8.75 -17.34 33.19
CA LEU A 534 9.16 -17.26 31.79
C LEU A 534 10.20 -18.36 31.52
N THR A 535 9.87 -19.30 30.66
CA THR A 535 10.73 -20.43 30.31
C THR A 535 11.18 -20.32 28.87
N VAL A 536 12.48 -20.42 28.62
CA VAL A 536 13.09 -20.40 27.29
C VAL A 536 13.52 -21.80 26.90
N TYR A 537 13.19 -22.22 25.67
CA TYR A 537 13.46 -23.54 25.13
C TYR A 537 14.30 -23.43 23.83
N ASP A 538 15.09 -24.45 23.56
CA ASP A 538 15.69 -24.63 22.23
C ASP A 538 14.69 -25.29 21.24
N VAL A 539 15.11 -25.45 20.00
CA VAL A 539 14.28 -26.06 18.92
C VAL A 539 13.90 -27.52 19.19
N THR A 540 14.56 -28.19 20.13
CA THR A 540 14.26 -29.57 20.54
C THR A 540 13.27 -29.66 21.69
N GLY A 541 12.86 -28.51 22.23
CA GLY A 541 12.00 -28.43 23.43
C GLY A 541 12.74 -28.56 24.75
N LYS A 542 14.09 -28.56 24.74
CA LYS A 542 14.90 -28.60 25.96
C LYS A 542 14.91 -27.22 26.60
N VAL A 543 14.69 -27.17 27.92
CA VAL A 543 14.75 -25.93 28.69
C VAL A 543 16.18 -25.38 28.70
N VAL A 544 16.33 -24.15 28.22
CA VAL A 544 17.58 -23.38 28.21
C VAL A 544 17.69 -22.54 29.47
N ARG A 545 16.60 -21.84 29.83
CA ARG A 545 16.58 -20.97 31.00
C ARG A 545 15.16 -20.81 31.53
N VAL A 546 15.04 -20.59 32.84
CA VAL A 546 13.79 -20.27 33.53
C VAL A 546 14.01 -19.00 34.34
N TYR A 547 13.08 -18.07 34.24
CA TYR A 547 13.03 -16.85 35.03
C TYR A 547 11.75 -16.84 35.85
N GLU A 548 11.88 -16.62 37.15
CA GLU A 548 10.76 -16.41 38.08
C GLU A 548 10.62 -14.90 38.33
N LEU A 549 9.49 -14.35 37.93
CA LEU A 549 9.25 -12.92 37.95
C LEU A 549 8.02 -12.60 38.78
N LYS A 550 7.89 -11.34 39.18
CA LYS A 550 6.67 -10.79 39.79
C LYS A 550 6.09 -9.78 38.80
N GLY A 551 4.96 -10.14 38.17
CA GLY A 551 4.27 -9.25 37.24
C GLY A 551 3.22 -8.41 37.95
N GLN A 552 3.07 -7.17 37.52
CA GLN A 552 2.01 -6.26 37.89
C GLN A 552 0.82 -6.39 36.93
N LYS A 553 -0.38 -5.99 37.36
CA LYS A 553 -1.52 -5.85 36.45
C LYS A 553 -1.14 -4.88 35.29
N GLY A 554 -1.45 -5.24 34.03
CA GLY A 554 -1.14 -4.48 32.86
C GLY A 554 0.17 -4.90 32.19
N LEU A 555 0.80 -3.99 31.47
CA LEU A 555 2.01 -4.25 30.69
C LEU A 555 3.24 -4.40 31.60
N ASN A 556 3.97 -5.46 31.37
CA ASN A 556 5.24 -5.79 32.01
C ASN A 556 6.31 -6.02 30.93
N SER A 557 7.57 -5.94 31.29
CA SER A 557 8.68 -6.29 30.41
C SER A 557 9.81 -6.92 31.18
N TYR A 558 10.49 -7.86 30.54
CA TYR A 558 11.68 -8.49 31.08
C TYR A 558 12.79 -8.53 30.06
N LYS A 559 13.98 -8.08 30.46
CA LYS A 559 15.14 -8.05 29.58
C LYS A 559 15.95 -9.32 29.75
N ILE A 560 16.19 -10.01 28.61
CA ILE A 560 17.08 -11.17 28.53
C ILE A 560 18.38 -10.76 27.83
N THR A 561 19.49 -11.34 28.26
CA THR A 561 20.80 -11.12 27.62
C THR A 561 21.30 -12.41 26.96
N LYS A 562 22.04 -12.27 25.86
CA LYS A 562 22.64 -13.42 25.17
C LYS A 562 23.59 -14.23 26.06
N SER A 563 24.26 -13.57 26.99
CA SER A 563 25.17 -14.20 27.95
C SER A 563 24.46 -15.13 28.94
N GLU A 564 23.17 -14.92 29.20
CA GLU A 564 22.36 -15.76 30.07
C GLU A 564 21.83 -17.01 29.36
N LEU A 565 21.79 -16.95 28.01
CA LEU A 565 21.35 -18.04 27.14
C LEU A 565 22.58 -18.78 26.62
N SER A 566 22.83 -19.96 27.13
CA SER A 566 24.04 -20.76 26.80
C SER A 566 24.01 -21.37 25.39
N VAL A 567 23.09 -20.93 24.51
CA VAL A 567 22.85 -21.47 23.18
C VAL A 567 22.64 -20.35 22.15
N SER A 568 22.79 -20.68 20.87
CA SER A 568 22.56 -19.79 19.73
C SER A 568 21.60 -20.47 18.75
N GLY A 569 20.83 -19.67 18.00
CA GLY A 569 19.84 -20.14 17.02
C GLY A 569 18.43 -19.70 17.37
N VAL A 570 17.43 -20.41 16.85
CA VAL A 570 16.02 -20.16 17.14
C VAL A 570 15.68 -20.70 18.54
N LEU A 571 15.06 -19.86 19.33
CA LEU A 571 14.59 -20.20 20.68
C LEU A 571 13.09 -19.91 20.76
N TYR A 572 12.39 -20.71 21.56
CA TYR A 572 10.99 -20.48 21.92
C TYR A 572 10.91 -20.06 23.38
N TYR A 573 9.90 -19.31 23.74
CA TYR A 573 9.67 -18.99 25.14
C TYR A 573 8.18 -19.12 25.48
N GLN A 574 7.95 -19.53 26.71
CA GLN A 574 6.61 -19.70 27.29
C GLN A 574 6.52 -18.85 28.56
N LEU A 575 5.40 -18.17 28.69
CA LEU A 575 5.04 -17.42 29.89
C LEU A 575 3.87 -18.09 30.59
N ASP A 576 4.07 -18.46 31.86
CA ASP A 576 3.03 -19.02 32.74
C ASP A 576 2.75 -18.00 33.85
N ALA A 577 1.48 -17.66 34.08
CA ALA A 577 1.06 -16.78 35.16
C ALA A 577 -0.34 -17.13 35.64
N ALA A 578 -0.48 -17.51 36.92
CA ALA A 578 -1.70 -18.10 37.46
C ALA A 578 -2.24 -19.24 36.61
N ASP A 579 -3.47 -19.14 36.10
CA ASP A 579 -4.11 -20.15 35.25
C ASP A 579 -3.89 -19.89 33.74
N HIS A 580 -2.96 -18.98 33.38
CA HIS A 580 -2.73 -18.57 31.98
C HIS A 580 -1.35 -19.04 31.50
N THR A 581 -1.29 -19.49 30.26
CA THR A 581 -0.06 -19.86 29.54
C THR A 581 -0.09 -19.29 28.13
N ALA A 582 1.05 -18.74 27.66
CA ALA A 582 1.27 -18.34 26.27
C ALA A 582 2.69 -18.71 25.80
N THR A 583 2.86 -19.01 24.52
CA THR A 583 4.13 -19.37 23.87
C THR A 583 4.37 -18.53 22.63
#